data_541e2f9642bf52fc34b5d10e34b69104
#
_entry.id   541e2f9642bf52fc34b5d10e34b69104
#
_cell.length_a   1.000
_cell.length_b   1.000
_cell.length_c   1.000
_cell.angle_alpha   90.00
_cell.angle_beta   90.00
_cell.angle_gamma   90.00
#
_symmetry.space_group_name_H-M   'P 1'
#
loop_
_entity.id
_entity.type
_entity.pdbx_description
1 polymer ?
#
loop_
_entity_poly.entity_id
_entity_poly.type
_entity_poly.pdbx_seq_one_letter_code
_entity_poly.pdbx_strand_id
1 'polypeptide(L)' 'MRKYQENGMLESVVCNGCGKKLVVERGILREGGFAVNYPWDYFSEKDGEIHHWDLCEDCYDSLIHQFVIAPEIEEAVEFM' A
#
# COMPACT_ATOMS: atom_id res chain seq x y z
N MET A 1 -2.43 3.44 -5.81
CA MET A 1 -3.81 3.63 -6.33
C MET A 1 -4.25 2.39 -7.10
N ARG A 2 -5.38 1.86 -6.76
CA ARG A 2 -5.87 0.61 -7.34
C ARG A 2 -7.08 0.83 -8.23
N LYS A 3 -7.18 0.03 -9.27
CA LYS A 3 -8.31 0.03 -10.18
C LYS A 3 -8.81 -1.40 -10.33
N TYR A 4 -10.12 -1.58 -10.29
CA TYR A 4 -10.74 -2.89 -10.36
C TYR A 4 -11.60 -3.00 -11.62
N GLN A 5 -11.72 -4.23 -12.13
CA GLN A 5 -12.61 -4.54 -13.23
C GLN A 5 -14.05 -4.62 -12.72
N GLU A 6 -15.01 -4.62 -13.63
CA GLU A 6 -16.43 -4.71 -13.27
C GLU A 6 -16.75 -5.98 -12.48
N ASN A 7 -16.01 -7.05 -12.72
CA ASN A 7 -16.20 -8.32 -12.00
C ASN A 7 -15.52 -8.34 -10.64
N GLY A 8 -14.91 -7.22 -10.19
CA GLY A 8 -14.27 -7.10 -8.90
C GLY A 8 -12.80 -7.51 -8.88
N MET A 9 -12.27 -8.02 -10.00
CA MET A 9 -10.85 -8.40 -10.06
C MET A 9 -9.96 -7.17 -10.15
N LEU A 10 -8.81 -7.24 -9.49
CA LEU A 10 -7.81 -6.18 -9.55
C LEU A 10 -7.29 -6.02 -10.97
N GLU A 11 -7.39 -4.81 -11.53
CA GLU A 11 -6.93 -4.51 -12.87
C GLU A 11 -5.53 -3.91 -12.88
N SER A 12 -5.29 -2.93 -12.01
CA SER A 12 -4.01 -2.23 -11.97
C SER A 12 -3.74 -1.65 -10.60
N VAL A 13 -2.45 -1.49 -10.30
CA VAL A 13 -1.98 -0.81 -9.11
C VAL A 13 -0.91 0.18 -9.54
N VAL A 14 -1.03 1.43 -9.12
CA VAL A 14 -0.07 2.48 -9.41
C VAL A 14 0.45 3.03 -8.10
N CYS A 15 1.78 3.15 -8.00
CA CYS A 15 2.40 3.74 -6.83
C CYS A 15 2.02 5.22 -6.71
N ASN A 16 1.46 5.60 -5.58
CA ASN A 16 1.11 6.99 -5.33
C ASN A 16 2.34 7.89 -5.13
N GLY A 17 3.48 7.29 -4.81
CA GLY A 17 4.72 8.05 -4.58
C GLY A 17 5.46 8.43 -5.85
N CYS A 18 5.55 7.51 -6.81
CA CYS A 18 6.34 7.75 -8.02
C CYS A 18 5.59 7.54 -9.33
N GLY A 19 4.36 7.05 -9.27
CA GLY A 19 3.56 6.82 -10.47
C GLY A 19 3.86 5.54 -11.22
N LYS A 20 4.77 4.71 -10.72
CA LYS A 20 5.11 3.45 -11.35
C LYS A 20 3.92 2.49 -11.33
N LYS A 21 3.72 1.77 -12.43
CA LYS A 21 2.76 0.68 -12.46
C LYS A 21 3.39 -0.56 -11.84
N LEU A 22 2.68 -1.14 -10.88
CA LEU A 22 3.09 -2.40 -10.26
C LEU A 22 2.55 -3.56 -11.10
N VAL A 23 3.25 -4.68 -11.08
CA VAL A 23 2.88 -5.84 -11.91
C VAL A 23 1.65 -6.52 -11.33
N VAL A 24 0.59 -6.60 -12.13
CA VAL A 24 -0.64 -7.30 -11.77
C VAL A 24 -0.93 -8.32 -12.85
N GLU A 25 -1.10 -9.58 -12.47
CA GLU A 25 -1.42 -10.66 -13.40
C GLU A 25 -2.60 -11.44 -12.86
N ARG A 26 -3.62 -11.61 -13.69
CA ARG A 26 -4.82 -12.39 -13.34
C ARG A 26 -5.44 -11.95 -12.02
N GLY A 27 -5.51 -10.64 -11.80
CA GLY A 27 -6.12 -10.09 -10.60
C GLY A 27 -5.25 -10.16 -9.35
N ILE A 28 -3.98 -10.53 -9.48
CA ILE A 28 -3.06 -10.69 -8.35
C ILE A 28 -1.86 -9.77 -8.52
N LEU A 29 -1.54 -9.03 -7.46
CA LEU A 29 -0.34 -8.21 -7.42
C LEU A 29 0.88 -9.14 -7.31
N ARG A 30 1.82 -9.00 -8.25
CA ARG A 30 2.96 -9.91 -8.41
C ARG A 30 4.30 -9.30 -8.02
N GLU A 31 4.30 -8.19 -7.33
CA GLU A 31 5.55 -7.62 -6.81
C GLU A 31 5.31 -6.98 -5.46
N GLY A 32 6.40 -6.64 -4.77
CA GLY A 32 6.30 -6.00 -3.46
C GLY A 32 5.56 -4.68 -3.56
N GLY A 33 4.59 -4.52 -2.70
CA GLY A 33 3.81 -3.29 -2.64
C GLY A 33 3.29 -3.07 -1.24
N PHE A 34 3.09 -1.81 -0.90
CA PHE A 34 2.62 -1.41 0.41
C PHE A 34 1.28 -0.68 0.26
N ALA A 35 0.22 -1.29 0.75
CA ALA A 35 -1.12 -0.72 0.64
C ALA A 35 -1.56 -0.14 1.98
N VAL A 36 -2.13 1.06 1.93
CA VAL A 36 -2.70 1.70 3.09
C VAL A 36 -4.19 1.88 2.86
N ASN A 37 -4.97 1.47 3.83
CA ASN A 37 -6.41 1.68 3.87
C ASN A 37 -6.73 2.08 5.30
N TYR A 38 -6.71 3.38 5.57
CA TYR A 38 -6.80 3.85 6.94
C TYR A 38 -8.07 4.69 7.16
N PRO A 39 -9.00 4.19 7.97
CA PRO A 39 -10.17 4.97 8.37
C PRO A 39 -9.79 5.86 9.56
N TRP A 40 -9.91 7.16 9.37
CA TRP A 40 -9.67 8.13 10.44
C TRP A 40 -10.83 8.09 11.42
N ASP A 41 -10.52 8.21 12.69
CA ASP A 41 -11.49 8.00 13.75
C ASP A 41 -12.03 9.31 14.33
N TYR A 42 -12.85 9.17 15.35
CA TYR A 42 -13.58 10.26 15.98
C TYR A 42 -12.68 11.39 16.49
N PHE A 43 -11.46 11.08 16.93
CA PHE A 43 -10.56 12.10 17.47
C PHE A 43 -9.72 12.82 16.43
N SER A 44 -9.84 12.42 15.18
CA SER A 44 -9.13 13.05 14.08
C SER A 44 -9.97 14.15 13.45
N GLU A 45 -9.29 15.18 12.94
CA GLU A 45 -9.96 16.20 12.12
C GLU A 45 -10.49 15.62 10.81
N LYS A 46 -10.02 14.43 10.45
CA LYS A 46 -10.42 13.71 9.23
C LYS A 46 -11.46 12.64 9.50
N ASP A 47 -12.14 12.72 10.65
CA ASP A 47 -13.17 11.74 10.99
C ASP A 47 -14.17 11.59 9.84
N GLY A 48 -14.44 10.36 9.46
CA GLY A 48 -15.31 10.05 8.34
C GLY A 48 -14.58 9.84 7.01
N GLU A 49 -13.27 10.09 6.96
CA GLU A 49 -12.47 9.85 5.76
C GLU A 49 -11.72 8.54 5.87
N ILE A 50 -11.62 7.84 4.77
CA ILE A 50 -10.79 6.65 4.65
C ILE A 50 -9.75 6.94 3.58
N HIS A 51 -8.48 6.88 3.94
CA HIS A 51 -7.40 7.17 3.01
C HIS A 51 -6.85 5.88 2.41
N HIS A 52 -6.78 5.83 1.10
CA HIS A 52 -6.27 4.68 0.36
C HIS A 52 -5.10 5.11 -0.51
N TRP A 53 -3.98 4.42 -0.38
CA TRP A 53 -2.86 4.64 -1.29
C TRP A 53 -1.96 3.42 -1.31
N ASP A 54 -1.14 3.34 -2.35
CA ASP A 54 -0.21 2.23 -2.56
C ASP A 54 1.17 2.80 -2.84
N LEU A 55 2.21 2.12 -2.37
CA LEU A 55 3.58 2.45 -2.69
C LEU A 55 4.28 1.23 -3.25
N CYS A 56 5.18 1.47 -4.22
CA CYS A 56 6.12 0.43 -4.62
C CYS A 56 7.14 0.26 -3.49
N GLU A 57 7.90 -0.83 -3.55
CA GLU A 57 8.85 -1.14 -2.50
C GLU A 57 9.91 -0.04 -2.34
N ASP A 58 10.40 0.51 -3.45
CA ASP A 58 11.41 1.59 -3.40
C ASP A 58 10.86 2.85 -2.73
N CYS A 59 9.61 3.19 -3.00
CA CYS A 59 8.98 4.36 -2.37
C CYS A 59 8.72 4.11 -0.89
N TYR A 60 8.39 2.89 -0.52
CA TYR A 60 8.27 2.52 0.88
C TYR A 60 9.60 2.70 1.60
N ASP A 61 10.68 2.20 1.01
CA ASP A 61 12.01 2.34 1.61
C ASP A 61 12.40 3.81 1.79
N SER A 62 12.11 4.64 0.79
CA SER A 62 12.38 6.07 0.86
C SER A 62 11.57 6.74 1.97
N LEU A 63 10.34 6.32 2.14
CA LEU A 63 9.46 6.88 3.17
C LEU A 63 9.98 6.59 4.57
N ILE A 64 10.33 5.34 4.86
CA ILE A 64 10.78 4.97 6.19
C ILE A 64 12.14 5.54 6.53
N HIS A 65 12.97 5.84 5.52
CA HIS A 65 14.25 6.53 5.74
C HIS A 65 14.08 7.94 6.28
N GLN A 66 12.92 8.54 6.09
CA GLN A 66 12.63 9.87 6.59
C GLN A 66 12.12 9.87 8.03
N PHE A 67 11.89 8.72 8.59
CA PHE A 67 11.40 8.61 9.97
C PHE A 67 12.51 8.98 10.95
N VAL A 68 12.14 9.74 11.98
CA VAL A 68 13.05 10.05 13.08
C VAL A 68 13.40 8.77 13.85
N ILE A 69 12.40 7.92 14.02
CA ILE A 69 12.57 6.64 14.70
C ILE A 69 12.22 5.56 13.68
N ALA A 70 13.17 4.68 13.39
CA ALA A 70 12.97 3.61 12.43
C ALA A 70 11.84 2.67 12.87
N PRO A 71 11.11 2.12 11.91
CA PRO A 71 10.05 1.15 12.24
C PRO A 71 10.65 -0.12 12.83
N GLU A 72 9.88 -0.77 13.69
CA GLU A 72 10.26 -2.09 14.19
C GLU A 72 10.07 -3.11 13.07
N ILE A 73 11.08 -3.94 12.88
CA ILE A 73 11.06 -4.97 11.84
C ILE A 73 11.35 -6.31 12.52
N GLU A 74 10.45 -7.25 12.34
CA GLU A 74 10.67 -8.61 12.82
C GLU A 74 10.55 -9.59 11.66
N GLU A 75 11.23 -10.71 11.77
CA GLU A 75 11.12 -11.75 10.75
C GLU A 75 9.87 -12.57 11.01
N ALA A 76 9.05 -12.72 9.98
CA ALA A 76 7.89 -13.58 10.05
C ALA A 76 8.37 -15.03 10.02
N VAL A 77 7.81 -15.86 10.91
CA VAL A 77 8.10 -17.28 10.93
C VAL A 77 6.96 -17.99 10.22
N GLU A 78 7.31 -18.70 9.15
CA GLU A 78 6.31 -19.42 8.37
C GLU A 78 6.36 -20.90 8.73
N PHE A 79 5.20 -21.45 8.99
CA PHE A 79 5.03 -22.87 9.26
C PHE A 79 4.27 -23.49 8.10
N MET A 80 4.95 -24.39 7.43
CA MET A 80 4.39 -25.03 6.24
C MET A 80 3.78 -26.37 6.59
#